data_825b0baae15599019215e22924d660f9
#
_entry.id   825b0baae15599019215e22924d660f9
#
_cell.length_a   1.000
_cell.length_b   1.000
_cell.length_c   1.000
_cell.angle_alpha   90.00
_cell.angle_beta   90.00
_cell.angle_gamma   90.00
#
_symmetry.space_group_name_H-M   'P 1'
#
loop_
_entity.id
_entity.type
_entity.pdbx_description
1 polymer ?
#
loop_
_entity_poly.entity_id
_entity_poly.type
_entity_poly.pdbx_seq_one_letter_code
_entity_poly.pdbx_strand_id
1 'polypeptide(L)'
;LVDLPSANSIKCCSPPASLISINLEELMIKRMMMALCIFVCTFTLVACSGQQTNEPLTLGVNAIITEIDKENKIITTKDSEEKGVLGNDCLIDCSKIPMIYCNYDTQNVVAITLDDLQVGDEIILTIRNSEIENLQKEDDNKTKIAVEQLQLGTQRIK
;
A
#
# COMPACT_ATOMS: atom_id res chain seq x y z
N LEU A 1 79.70 53.16 -2.92
CA LEU A 1 78.63 53.97 -3.52
C LEU A 1 77.47 53.07 -3.88
N VAL A 2 76.61 52.88 -2.98
CA VAL A 2 75.18 52.54 -3.27
C VAL A 2 74.40 52.95 -2.02
N ASP A 3 73.57 53.91 -2.24
CA ASP A 3 72.64 54.49 -1.20
C ASP A 3 71.58 53.52 -0.69
N LEU A 4 71.37 53.47 0.58
CA LEU A 4 70.23 52.90 1.23
C LEU A 4 69.12 53.98 1.34
N PRO A 5 67.90 53.69 0.92
CA PRO A 5 66.77 54.49 1.32
C PRO A 5 66.08 53.94 2.58
N SER A 6 66.13 54.80 3.54
CA SER A 6 65.19 55.12 4.60
C SER A 6 63.98 54.22 4.92
N ALA A 7 63.90 53.81 6.17
CA ALA A 7 62.78 53.19 6.84
C ALA A 7 61.48 54.00 6.70
N ASN A 8 60.47 53.37 6.11
CA ASN A 8 59.10 53.90 6.13
C ASN A 8 58.25 53.19 7.19
N SER A 9 57.81 54.03 8.06
CA SER A 9 56.93 53.80 9.19
C SER A 9 55.71 52.94 8.87
N ILE A 10 55.63 51.77 9.47
CA ILE A 10 54.44 50.94 9.46
C ILE A 10 53.42 51.60 10.41
N LYS A 11 52.45 52.31 9.84
CA LYS A 11 51.23 52.69 10.58
C LYS A 11 50.43 51.41 10.86
N CYS A 12 50.39 51.05 12.14
CA CYS A 12 49.40 50.12 12.68
C CYS A 12 48.00 50.73 12.49
N CYS A 13 47.27 50.27 11.50
CA CYS A 13 45.86 50.48 11.42
C CYS A 13 45.18 49.53 12.44
N SER A 14 44.78 50.11 13.54
CA SER A 14 43.82 49.49 14.46
C SER A 14 42.53 49.20 13.69
N PRO A 15 41.98 48.00 13.74
CA PRO A 15 40.65 47.75 13.17
C PRO A 15 39.61 48.54 13.97
N PRO A 16 38.62 49.15 13.32
CA PRO A 16 37.55 49.86 14.03
C PRO A 16 36.78 48.86 14.91
N ALA A 17 36.79 49.15 16.18
CA ALA A 17 35.88 48.50 17.15
C ALA A 17 34.46 49.04 16.91
N SER A 18 33.86 48.63 15.81
CA SER A 18 32.49 48.95 15.50
C SER A 18 31.76 47.69 15.07
N LEU A 19 30.79 47.35 15.87
CA LEU A 19 29.60 46.60 15.47
C LEU A 19 29.72 45.06 15.36
N ILE A 20 29.90 44.43 16.49
CA ILE A 20 29.18 43.19 16.72
C ILE A 20 28.23 43.46 17.90
N SER A 21 27.33 44.38 17.74
CA SER A 21 26.03 44.28 18.39
C SER A 21 25.19 43.33 17.58
N ILE A 22 25.53 42.06 17.63
CA ILE A 22 24.59 41.01 17.28
C ILE A 22 23.40 41.25 18.20
N ASN A 23 22.30 41.73 17.64
CA ASN A 23 21.05 41.94 18.37
C ASN A 23 20.74 40.64 19.09
N LEU A 24 20.83 40.68 20.42
CA LEU A 24 20.58 39.50 21.27
C LEU A 24 19.16 38.97 20.98
N GLU A 25 18.25 39.85 20.58
CA GLU A 25 16.89 39.51 20.16
C GLU A 25 16.84 38.72 18.88
N GLU A 26 17.66 39.04 17.86
CA GLU A 26 17.72 38.27 16.60
C GLU A 26 18.29 36.87 16.82
N LEU A 27 19.26 36.75 17.70
CA LEU A 27 19.81 35.44 18.07
C LEU A 27 18.82 34.59 18.86
N MET A 28 18.04 35.20 19.72
CA MET A 28 16.97 34.54 20.48
C MET A 28 15.86 34.08 19.57
N ILE A 29 15.42 34.90 18.61
CA ILE A 29 14.38 34.56 17.63
C ILE A 29 14.85 33.41 16.73
N LYS A 30 16.09 33.46 16.24
CA LYS A 30 16.64 32.34 15.42
C LYS A 30 16.73 31.04 16.20
N ARG A 31 17.11 31.08 17.48
CA ARG A 31 17.15 29.89 18.34
C ARG A 31 15.75 29.34 18.63
N MET A 32 14.77 30.20 18.87
CA MET A 32 13.37 29.80 19.05
C MET A 32 12.79 29.18 17.79
N MET A 33 13.04 29.79 16.62
CA MET A 33 12.59 29.21 15.33
C MET A 33 13.23 27.85 15.07
N MET A 34 14.50 27.67 15.35
CA MET A 34 15.18 26.38 15.19
C MET A 34 14.63 25.33 16.15
N ALA A 35 14.35 25.68 17.40
CA ALA A 35 13.73 24.79 18.39
C ALA A 35 12.29 24.41 17.96
N LEU A 36 11.53 25.36 17.42
CA LEU A 36 10.18 25.12 16.91
C LEU A 36 10.18 24.18 15.70
N CYS A 37 11.13 24.36 14.76
CA CYS A 37 11.28 23.46 13.62
C CYS A 37 11.63 22.03 14.06
N ILE A 38 12.55 21.86 15.02
CA ILE A 38 12.90 20.55 15.57
C ILE A 38 11.67 19.90 16.22
N PHE A 39 10.90 20.68 16.99
CA PHE A 39 9.69 20.19 17.64
C PHE A 39 8.62 19.74 16.63
N VAL A 40 8.38 20.52 15.57
CA VAL A 40 7.45 20.15 14.49
C VAL A 40 7.94 18.89 13.75
N CYS A 41 9.24 18.79 13.45
CA CYS A 41 9.80 17.61 12.78
C CYS A 41 9.70 16.33 13.65
N THR A 42 9.81 16.42 14.97
CA THR A 42 9.66 15.26 15.85
C THR A 42 8.22 14.75 15.91
N PHE A 43 7.23 15.64 15.83
CA PHE A 43 5.81 15.24 15.78
C PHE A 43 5.41 14.59 14.46
N THR A 44 6.02 14.95 13.33
CA THR A 44 5.70 14.34 12.03
C THR A 44 6.25 12.91 11.89
N LEU A 45 7.29 12.55 12.63
CA LEU A 45 7.85 11.19 12.60
C LEU A 45 7.02 10.18 13.42
N VAL A 46 6.23 10.63 14.39
CA VAL A 46 5.38 9.73 15.21
C VAL A 46 4.08 9.34 14.47
N ALA A 47 3.65 10.13 13.48
CA ALA A 47 2.44 9.85 12.71
C ALA A 47 2.59 8.68 11.71
N CYS A 48 3.80 8.16 11.48
CA CYS A 48 4.08 7.01 10.61
C CYS A 48 4.37 5.70 11.35
N SER A 49 4.16 5.62 12.67
CA SER A 49 4.04 4.30 13.30
C SER A 49 2.68 3.73 12.91
N GLY A 50 2.63 3.13 11.68
CA GLY A 50 1.51 2.30 11.28
C GLY A 50 1.24 1.32 12.41
N GLN A 51 0.07 1.41 13.04
CA GLN A 51 -0.47 0.28 13.74
C GLN A 51 -0.32 -0.90 12.79
N GLN A 52 0.50 -1.87 13.16
CA GLN A 52 0.34 -3.21 12.65
C GLN A 52 -1.04 -3.67 13.12
N THR A 53 -2.06 -3.35 12.35
CA THR A 53 -3.32 -4.06 12.42
C THR A 53 -2.92 -5.50 12.13
N ASN A 54 -3.21 -6.41 13.05
CA ASN A 54 -3.16 -7.85 12.80
C ASN A 54 -4.32 -8.21 11.85
N GLU A 55 -4.45 -7.49 10.74
CA GLU A 55 -5.36 -7.88 9.68
C GLU A 55 -4.81 -9.15 9.07
N PRO A 56 -5.63 -10.18 8.93
CA PRO A 56 -5.20 -11.42 8.33
C PRO A 56 -4.70 -11.14 6.92
N LEU A 57 -3.51 -11.65 6.61
CA LEU A 57 -2.93 -11.51 5.27
C LEU A 57 -3.88 -12.17 4.27
N THR A 58 -4.34 -11.41 3.28
CA THR A 58 -5.20 -11.90 2.20
C THR A 58 -4.43 -11.96 0.89
N LEU A 59 -4.76 -12.92 0.05
CA LEU A 59 -4.18 -13.11 -1.28
C LEU A 59 -5.29 -13.05 -2.33
N GLY A 60 -5.02 -12.35 -3.45
CA GLY A 60 -5.84 -12.41 -4.65
C GLY A 60 -5.46 -13.62 -5.49
N VAL A 61 -6.41 -14.50 -5.77
CA VAL A 61 -6.20 -15.70 -6.59
C VAL A 61 -7.11 -15.64 -7.82
N ASN A 62 -6.54 -15.83 -9.00
CA ASN A 62 -7.28 -15.87 -10.25
C ASN A 62 -7.88 -17.25 -10.46
N ALA A 63 -9.17 -17.30 -10.80
CA ALA A 63 -9.89 -18.54 -11.02
C ALA A 63 -10.86 -18.42 -12.20
N ILE A 64 -11.28 -19.56 -12.74
CA ILE A 64 -12.29 -19.66 -13.80
C ILE A 64 -13.49 -20.43 -13.24
N ILE A 65 -14.70 -19.88 -13.42
CA ILE A 65 -15.93 -20.56 -13.02
C ILE A 65 -16.20 -21.75 -13.96
N THR A 66 -16.33 -22.95 -13.38
CA THR A 66 -16.64 -24.17 -14.12
C THR A 66 -18.11 -24.59 -13.99
N GLU A 67 -18.76 -24.26 -12.85
CA GLU A 67 -20.16 -24.59 -12.59
C GLU A 67 -20.78 -23.53 -11.67
N ILE A 68 -22.11 -23.30 -11.80
CA ILE A 68 -22.87 -22.38 -10.94
C ILE A 68 -24.14 -23.11 -10.47
N ASP A 69 -24.23 -23.36 -9.16
CA ASP A 69 -25.43 -23.84 -8.47
C ASP A 69 -26.16 -22.65 -7.84
N LYS A 70 -27.19 -22.17 -8.53
CA LYS A 70 -27.97 -21.01 -8.09
C LYS A 70 -28.86 -21.31 -6.88
N GLU A 71 -29.30 -22.55 -6.73
CA GLU A 71 -30.19 -22.94 -5.61
C GLU A 71 -29.43 -22.93 -4.29
N ASN A 72 -28.21 -23.49 -4.28
CA ASN A 72 -27.37 -23.55 -3.10
C ASN A 72 -26.42 -22.35 -2.98
N LYS A 73 -26.40 -21.46 -3.98
CA LYS A 73 -25.50 -20.31 -4.06
C LYS A 73 -24.02 -20.70 -4.00
N ILE A 74 -23.68 -21.80 -4.69
CA ILE A 74 -22.31 -22.32 -4.76
C ILE A 74 -21.80 -22.17 -6.19
N ILE A 75 -20.55 -21.76 -6.32
CA ILE A 75 -19.84 -21.88 -7.60
C ILE A 75 -18.71 -22.89 -7.45
N THR A 76 -18.45 -23.63 -8.53
CA THR A 76 -17.24 -24.45 -8.68
C THR A 76 -16.26 -23.69 -9.54
N THR A 77 -15.02 -23.66 -9.11
CA THR A 77 -13.95 -22.95 -9.82
C THR A 77 -12.74 -23.84 -9.98
N LYS A 78 -11.97 -23.55 -11.03
CA LYS A 78 -10.62 -24.07 -11.19
C LYS A 78 -9.63 -22.90 -11.19
N ASP A 79 -8.39 -23.21 -10.90
CA ASP A 79 -7.32 -22.22 -11.03
C ASP A 79 -7.19 -21.77 -12.50
N SER A 80 -6.85 -20.49 -12.71
CA SER A 80 -6.53 -19.98 -14.05
C SER A 80 -5.17 -20.46 -14.55
N GLU A 81 -4.28 -20.88 -13.65
CA GLU A 81 -2.94 -21.35 -13.93
C GLU A 81 -2.83 -22.88 -13.67
N GLU A 82 -2.03 -23.58 -14.48
CA GLU A 82 -1.87 -25.05 -14.36
C GLU A 82 -1.28 -25.52 -13.02
N LYS A 83 -0.63 -24.62 -12.28
CA LYS A 83 -0.01 -24.88 -10.97
C LYS A 83 -0.49 -23.90 -9.90
N GLY A 84 -1.73 -23.53 -9.97
CA GLY A 84 -2.32 -22.62 -9.01
C GLY A 84 -2.65 -23.29 -7.67
N VAL A 85 -3.16 -22.46 -6.76
CA VAL A 85 -3.37 -22.83 -5.35
C VAL A 85 -4.71 -23.53 -5.13
N LEU A 86 -5.71 -23.27 -6.00
CA LEU A 86 -7.10 -23.74 -5.84
C LEU A 86 -7.34 -25.15 -6.38
N GLY A 87 -6.49 -25.64 -7.27
CA GLY A 87 -6.74 -26.92 -7.96
C GLY A 87 -7.87 -26.83 -8.98
N ASN A 88 -8.50 -27.99 -9.29
CA ASN A 88 -9.45 -28.11 -10.41
C ASN A 88 -10.93 -27.99 -10.01
N ASP A 89 -11.29 -28.22 -8.74
CA ASP A 89 -12.69 -28.32 -8.30
C ASP A 89 -12.88 -27.66 -6.91
N CYS A 90 -12.62 -26.34 -6.83
CA CYS A 90 -12.79 -25.60 -5.59
C CYS A 90 -14.23 -25.07 -5.48
N LEU A 91 -14.90 -25.35 -4.36
CA LEU A 91 -16.27 -24.92 -4.08
C LEU A 91 -16.29 -23.63 -3.25
N ILE A 92 -17.03 -22.64 -3.72
CA ILE A 92 -17.14 -21.33 -3.06
C ILE A 92 -18.61 -21.06 -2.75
N ASP A 93 -18.92 -20.81 -1.48
CA ASP A 93 -20.24 -20.40 -1.03
C ASP A 93 -20.42 -18.89 -1.20
N CYS A 94 -21.20 -18.52 -2.20
CA CYS A 94 -21.47 -17.12 -2.55
C CYS A 94 -22.64 -16.49 -1.76
N SER A 95 -23.20 -17.17 -0.76
CA SER A 95 -24.42 -16.70 -0.06
C SER A 95 -24.21 -15.42 0.74
N LYS A 96 -22.98 -15.14 1.18
CA LYS A 96 -22.67 -14.03 2.10
C LYS A 96 -21.45 -13.19 1.69
N ILE A 97 -20.75 -13.58 0.63
CA ILE A 97 -19.57 -12.84 0.20
C ILE A 97 -19.96 -11.64 -0.67
N PRO A 98 -19.31 -10.49 -0.53
CA PRO A 98 -19.47 -9.38 -1.45
C PRO A 98 -18.93 -9.76 -2.82
N MET A 99 -19.71 -9.48 -3.86
CA MET A 99 -19.33 -9.67 -5.25
C MET A 99 -19.30 -8.32 -5.95
N ILE A 100 -18.21 -8.03 -6.64
CA ILE A 100 -18.00 -6.76 -7.33
C ILE A 100 -17.55 -6.98 -8.78
N TYR A 101 -17.83 -5.99 -9.59
CA TYR A 101 -17.28 -5.84 -10.93
C TYR A 101 -16.56 -4.50 -11.03
N CYS A 102 -15.33 -4.53 -11.50
CA CYS A 102 -14.55 -3.33 -11.79
C CYS A 102 -14.46 -3.15 -13.31
N ASN A 103 -15.09 -2.11 -13.82
CA ASN A 103 -14.99 -1.76 -15.24
C ASN A 103 -13.65 -1.04 -15.49
N TYR A 104 -12.77 -1.63 -16.28
CA TYR A 104 -11.42 -1.11 -16.49
C TYR A 104 -11.39 0.16 -17.35
N ASP A 105 -12.39 0.36 -18.22
CA ASP A 105 -12.46 1.54 -19.09
C ASP A 105 -12.92 2.77 -18.33
N THR A 106 -13.93 2.60 -17.46
CA THR A 106 -14.56 3.71 -16.72
C THR A 106 -14.03 3.84 -15.29
N GLN A 107 -13.28 2.83 -14.80
CA GLN A 107 -12.80 2.72 -13.42
C GLN A 107 -13.93 2.68 -12.37
N ASN A 108 -15.15 2.38 -12.80
CA ASN A 108 -16.29 2.23 -11.90
C ASN A 108 -16.31 0.85 -11.27
N VAL A 109 -16.58 0.81 -9.97
CA VAL A 109 -16.81 -0.43 -9.23
C VAL A 109 -18.28 -0.52 -8.88
N VAL A 110 -18.91 -1.64 -9.24
CA VAL A 110 -20.32 -1.89 -8.95
C VAL A 110 -20.49 -3.23 -8.23
N ALA A 111 -21.45 -3.30 -7.32
CA ALA A 111 -21.84 -4.56 -6.73
C ALA A 111 -22.59 -5.40 -7.75
N ILE A 112 -22.30 -6.69 -7.80
CA ILE A 112 -22.97 -7.66 -8.65
C ILE A 112 -23.55 -8.80 -7.80
N THR A 113 -24.33 -9.65 -8.45
CA THR A 113 -24.97 -10.82 -7.83
C THR A 113 -24.54 -12.11 -8.52
N LEU A 114 -24.91 -13.25 -7.94
CA LEU A 114 -24.64 -14.56 -8.56
C LEU A 114 -25.28 -14.69 -9.95
N ASP A 115 -26.39 -13.98 -10.21
CA ASP A 115 -27.08 -13.99 -11.50
C ASP A 115 -26.30 -13.31 -12.60
N ASP A 116 -25.36 -12.43 -12.25
CA ASP A 116 -24.50 -11.74 -13.19
C ASP A 116 -23.28 -12.59 -13.61
N LEU A 117 -23.01 -13.71 -12.92
CA LEU A 117 -21.92 -14.62 -13.23
C LEU A 117 -22.30 -15.66 -14.28
N GLN A 118 -21.33 -16.10 -15.06
CA GLN A 118 -21.48 -17.14 -16.07
C GLN A 118 -20.34 -18.16 -15.97
N VAL A 119 -20.63 -19.39 -16.40
CA VAL A 119 -19.59 -20.41 -16.57
C VAL A 119 -18.59 -19.94 -17.62
N GLY A 120 -17.31 -20.06 -17.30
CA GLY A 120 -16.22 -19.57 -18.12
C GLY A 120 -15.74 -18.15 -17.74
N ASP A 121 -16.43 -17.46 -16.84
CA ASP A 121 -15.95 -16.16 -16.35
C ASP A 121 -14.63 -16.31 -15.59
N GLU A 122 -13.73 -15.39 -15.85
CA GLU A 122 -12.54 -15.17 -15.02
C GLU A 122 -12.92 -14.33 -13.80
N ILE A 123 -12.51 -14.77 -12.63
CA ILE A 123 -12.76 -14.10 -11.36
C ILE A 123 -11.48 -13.97 -10.55
N ILE A 124 -11.46 -12.99 -9.66
CA ILE A 124 -10.40 -12.82 -8.67
C ILE A 124 -11.04 -13.06 -7.29
N LEU A 125 -10.48 -14.00 -6.57
CA LEU A 125 -10.92 -14.38 -5.22
C LEU A 125 -9.98 -13.79 -4.19
N THR A 126 -10.52 -13.04 -3.23
CA THR A 126 -9.75 -12.60 -2.06
C THR A 126 -9.86 -13.65 -0.96
N ILE A 127 -8.77 -14.32 -0.64
CA ILE A 127 -8.70 -15.47 0.26
C ILE A 127 -7.72 -15.17 1.38
N ARG A 128 -8.02 -15.61 2.60
CA ARG A 128 -7.06 -15.52 3.73
C ARG A 128 -5.91 -16.50 3.53
N ASN A 129 -4.73 -16.09 3.91
CA ASN A 129 -3.55 -16.96 3.82
C ASN A 129 -3.71 -18.27 4.59
N SER A 130 -4.41 -18.26 5.73
CA SER A 130 -4.72 -19.46 6.52
C SER A 130 -5.57 -20.48 5.76
N GLU A 131 -6.50 -20.03 4.90
CA GLU A 131 -7.32 -20.91 4.06
C GLU A 131 -6.47 -21.56 2.97
N ILE A 132 -5.53 -20.82 2.39
CA ILE A 132 -4.61 -21.33 1.38
C ILE A 132 -3.68 -22.40 1.96
N GLU A 133 -3.18 -22.19 3.17
CA GLU A 133 -2.37 -23.19 3.87
C GLU A 133 -3.15 -24.48 4.17
N ASN A 134 -4.46 -24.37 4.40
CA ASN A 134 -5.32 -25.53 4.62
C ASN A 134 -5.55 -26.29 3.31
N LEU A 135 -5.79 -25.61 2.18
CA LEU A 135 -5.92 -26.23 0.86
C LEU A 135 -4.72 -27.10 0.47
N GLN A 136 -3.52 -26.65 0.81
CA GLN A 136 -2.30 -27.40 0.50
C GLN A 136 -2.13 -28.69 1.32
N LYS A 137 -2.90 -28.86 2.38
CA LYS A 137 -2.86 -30.05 3.25
C LYS A 137 -3.93 -31.08 2.95
N GLU A 138 -4.99 -30.66 2.27
CA GLU A 138 -6.11 -31.55 1.88
C GLU A 138 -5.88 -32.08 0.47
N ASP A 139 -5.78 -33.41 0.35
CA ASP A 139 -5.57 -34.14 -0.90
C ASP A 139 -6.92 -34.50 -1.58
N ASP A 140 -8.01 -33.80 -1.22
CA ASP A 140 -9.37 -34.13 -1.63
C ASP A 140 -9.81 -33.26 -2.83
N ASN A 141 -10.36 -33.91 -3.87
CA ASN A 141 -10.70 -33.32 -5.17
C ASN A 141 -11.86 -32.30 -5.15
N LYS A 142 -12.50 -32.02 -4.00
CA LYS A 142 -13.56 -31.02 -3.85
C LYS A 142 -13.43 -30.32 -2.50
N THR A 143 -12.62 -29.29 -2.44
CA THR A 143 -12.41 -28.55 -1.20
C THR A 143 -13.31 -27.31 -1.20
N LYS A 144 -14.08 -27.13 -0.11
CA LYS A 144 -14.84 -25.89 0.13
C LYS A 144 -13.93 -24.86 0.78
N ILE A 145 -13.83 -23.68 0.17
CA ILE A 145 -12.98 -22.60 0.64
C ILE A 145 -13.78 -21.38 1.09
N ALA A 146 -13.32 -20.74 2.15
CA ALA A 146 -13.85 -19.46 2.60
C ALA A 146 -13.19 -18.28 1.85
N VAL A 147 -14.01 -17.51 1.15
CA VAL A 147 -13.58 -16.34 0.36
C VAL A 147 -14.15 -15.09 1.00
N GLU A 148 -13.35 -14.04 1.08
CA GLU A 148 -13.79 -12.75 1.64
C GLU A 148 -14.49 -11.86 0.61
N GLN A 149 -14.05 -11.94 -0.65
CA GLN A 149 -14.61 -11.17 -1.75
C GLN A 149 -14.39 -11.88 -3.08
N LEU A 150 -15.35 -11.75 -4.00
CA LEU A 150 -15.25 -12.17 -5.37
C LEU A 150 -15.31 -10.95 -6.27
N GLN A 151 -14.34 -10.81 -7.17
CA GLN A 151 -14.35 -9.80 -8.23
C GLN A 151 -14.47 -10.49 -9.59
N LEU A 152 -15.45 -10.06 -10.40
CA LEU A 152 -15.56 -10.49 -11.78
C LEU A 152 -14.44 -9.81 -12.61
N GLY A 153 -13.57 -10.63 -13.21
CA GLY A 153 -12.46 -10.20 -14.07
C GLY A 153 -12.90 -10.03 -15.53
N THR A 154 -13.81 -10.89 -16.00
CA THR A 154 -14.33 -10.84 -17.37
C THR A 154 -15.06 -9.52 -17.66
N GLN A 155 -14.56 -8.74 -18.62
CA GLN A 155 -15.09 -7.41 -18.96
C GLN A 155 -16.28 -7.53 -19.92
N ARG A 156 -17.51 -7.71 -19.40
CA ARG A 156 -18.75 -7.85 -20.20
C ARG A 156 -19.95 -7.03 -19.70
N ILE A 157 -19.90 -6.57 -18.46
CA ILE A 157 -20.95 -5.70 -17.87
C ILE A 157 -20.63 -4.25 -18.27
N LYS A 158 -21.61 -3.56 -18.88
CA LYS A 158 -21.47 -2.17 -19.34
C LYS A 158 -22.06 -1.18 -18.33
#